data_7b9802138f6df7970de457a4e31f7324
#
_entry.id   7b9802138f6df7970de457a4e31f7324
#
_cell.length_a   1.000
_cell.length_b   1.000
_cell.length_c   1.000
_cell.angle_alpha   90.00
_cell.angle_beta   90.00
_cell.angle_gamma   90.00
#
_symmetry.space_group_name_H-M   'P 1'
#
loop_
_entity.id
_entity.type
_entity.pdbx_description
1 polymer ?
#
loop_
_entity_poly.entity_id
_entity_poly.type
_entity_poly.pdbx_seq_one_letter_code
_entity_poly.pdbx_strand_id
1 'polypeptide(L)'
;YLSPLCFLIKFCNLALALAEQEGRAEFVIFDATGLSTLDMAVASLHQEAGRAHQTRNVTTSTLSSVWAQHVPPGQSVHFLKIDVEGAESAVLSGNDWNKNRPWIVVVEATVPMSQTESYADWEPLLLQANYQLAYADGLNRFYVANEQADLLRAFLYPPNFFDHFKLFDH
;
A
#
# COMPACT_ATOMS: atom_id res chain seq x y z
N TYR A 1 -19.11 -22.45 28.09
CA TYR A 1 -18.90 -22.97 26.74
C TYR A 1 -19.01 -21.81 25.75
N LEU A 2 -17.86 -21.19 25.41
CA LEU A 2 -17.78 -20.26 24.30
C LEU A 2 -17.67 -21.11 23.03
N SER A 3 -18.67 -21.02 22.15
CA SER A 3 -18.59 -21.63 20.84
C SER A 3 -17.39 -21.04 20.09
N PRO A 4 -16.59 -21.82 19.37
CA PRO A 4 -15.52 -21.29 18.55
C PRO A 4 -16.18 -20.45 17.45
N LEU A 5 -16.04 -19.12 17.51
CA LEU A 5 -16.29 -18.22 16.41
C LEU A 5 -15.32 -18.65 15.30
N CYS A 6 -15.83 -19.42 14.37
CA CYS A 6 -15.12 -19.75 13.15
C CYS A 6 -15.02 -18.45 12.34
N PHE A 7 -13.94 -17.68 12.52
CA PHE A 7 -13.64 -16.54 11.66
C PHE A 7 -13.36 -17.09 10.27
N LEU A 8 -14.35 -16.99 9.38
CA LEU A 8 -14.17 -17.30 7.98
C LEU A 8 -13.33 -16.16 7.38
N ILE A 9 -12.01 -16.34 7.34
CA ILE A 9 -11.12 -15.40 6.65
C ILE A 9 -11.40 -15.59 5.16
N LYS A 10 -11.94 -14.56 4.51
CA LYS A 10 -12.12 -14.52 3.06
C LYS A 10 -10.94 -13.79 2.45
N PHE A 11 -10.22 -14.45 1.57
CA PHE A 11 -9.22 -13.81 0.72
C PHE A 11 -9.84 -13.54 -0.65
N CYS A 12 -9.58 -12.35 -1.19
CA CYS A 12 -9.91 -11.98 -2.56
C CYS A 12 -8.60 -11.53 -3.22
N ASN A 13 -8.13 -12.29 -4.20
CA ASN A 13 -6.96 -11.94 -4.99
C ASN A 13 -7.44 -11.40 -6.34
N LEU A 14 -7.05 -10.18 -6.68
CA LEU A 14 -7.44 -9.49 -7.90
C LEU A 14 -6.24 -9.42 -8.85
N ALA A 15 -6.39 -9.99 -10.04
CA ALA A 15 -5.36 -9.94 -11.09
C ALA A 15 -5.47 -8.62 -11.88
N LEU A 16 -5.16 -7.49 -11.23
CA LEU A 16 -5.16 -6.14 -11.81
C LEU A 16 -4.02 -5.32 -11.21
N ALA A 17 -3.68 -4.22 -11.85
CA ALA A 17 -2.77 -3.23 -11.32
C ALA A 17 -3.56 -1.98 -10.87
N LEU A 18 -3.15 -1.37 -9.77
CA LEU A 18 -3.75 -0.11 -9.31
C LEU A 18 -3.02 1.08 -9.97
N ALA A 19 -3.80 2.06 -10.40
CA ALA A 19 -3.31 3.27 -11.04
C ALA A 19 -4.25 4.44 -10.74
N GLU A 20 -3.89 5.63 -11.19
CA GLU A 20 -4.72 6.83 -11.08
C GLU A 20 -6.03 6.70 -11.88
N GLN A 21 -6.00 5.97 -13.00
CA GLN A 21 -7.13 5.83 -13.92
C GLN A 21 -7.34 4.37 -14.34
N GLU A 22 -8.58 4.05 -14.66
CA GLU A 22 -8.94 2.76 -15.26
C GLU A 22 -8.45 2.68 -16.71
N GLY A 23 -8.03 1.49 -17.13
CA GLY A 23 -7.60 1.26 -18.49
C GLY A 23 -6.67 0.07 -18.65
N ARG A 24 -5.62 0.29 -19.41
CA ARG A 24 -4.54 -0.68 -19.63
C ARG A 24 -3.21 0.03 -19.57
N ALA A 25 -2.23 -0.61 -18.96
CA ALA A 25 -0.87 -0.12 -18.89
C ALA A 25 0.11 -1.24 -19.18
N GLU A 26 1.28 -0.84 -19.59
CA GLU A 26 2.42 -1.72 -19.72
C GLU A 26 3.01 -2.00 -18.33
N PHE A 27 3.14 -3.26 -17.99
CA PHE A 27 3.69 -3.73 -16.72
C PHE A 27 4.99 -4.46 -16.99
N VAL A 28 6.07 -4.01 -16.41
CA VAL A 28 7.39 -4.63 -16.58
C VAL A 28 7.62 -5.61 -15.44
N ILE A 29 7.78 -6.88 -15.79
CA ILE A 29 7.98 -8.00 -14.87
C ILE A 29 9.45 -8.37 -14.90
N PHE A 30 10.09 -8.31 -13.74
CA PHE A 30 11.46 -8.78 -13.56
C PHE A 30 11.48 -10.18 -12.96
N ASP A 31 12.46 -11.00 -13.32
CA ASP A 31 12.60 -12.38 -12.83
C ASP A 31 12.86 -12.42 -11.31
N ALA A 32 13.44 -11.35 -10.76
CA ALA A 32 13.56 -11.18 -9.32
C ALA A 32 12.21 -10.75 -8.72
N THR A 33 11.72 -11.47 -7.75
CA THR A 33 10.46 -11.18 -7.06
C THR A 33 10.52 -9.81 -6.38
N GLY A 34 9.42 -9.06 -6.46
CA GLY A 34 9.25 -7.77 -5.78
C GLY A 34 9.72 -6.56 -6.57
N LEU A 35 10.26 -6.69 -7.78
CA LEU A 35 10.77 -5.55 -8.57
C LEU A 35 9.89 -5.19 -9.77
N SER A 36 8.77 -5.85 -9.94
CA SER A 36 7.86 -5.60 -11.08
C SER A 36 7.07 -4.31 -10.86
N THR A 37 7.01 -3.46 -11.88
CA THR A 37 6.47 -2.10 -11.72
C THR A 37 5.66 -1.64 -12.93
N LEU A 38 4.77 -0.66 -12.70
CA LEU A 38 4.15 0.18 -13.73
C LEU A 38 4.96 1.46 -14.00
N ASP A 39 5.88 1.82 -13.11
CA ASP A 39 6.70 3.01 -13.27
C ASP A 39 7.83 2.75 -14.28
N MET A 40 7.77 3.44 -15.42
CA MET A 40 8.74 3.26 -16.50
C MET A 40 10.13 3.80 -16.15
N ALA A 41 10.25 4.76 -15.24
CA ALA A 41 11.55 5.25 -14.79
C ALA A 41 12.23 4.21 -13.91
N VAL A 42 11.49 3.60 -12.98
CA VAL A 42 11.96 2.47 -12.16
C VAL A 42 12.31 1.27 -13.05
N ALA A 43 11.45 0.94 -14.03
CA ALA A 43 11.72 -0.14 -14.98
C ALA A 43 13.03 0.08 -15.74
N SER A 44 13.30 1.30 -16.20
CA SER A 44 14.54 1.66 -16.92
C SER A 44 15.77 1.46 -16.04
N LEU A 45 15.74 1.87 -14.78
CA LEU A 45 16.85 1.66 -13.83
C LEU A 45 17.19 0.17 -13.68
N HIS A 46 16.17 -0.70 -13.57
CA HIS A 46 16.39 -2.14 -13.46
C HIS A 46 16.89 -2.77 -14.75
N GLN A 47 16.44 -2.27 -15.91
CA GLN A 47 16.93 -2.71 -17.24
C GLN A 47 18.40 -2.32 -17.44
N GLU A 48 18.78 -1.09 -17.09
CA GLU A 48 20.17 -0.61 -17.15
C GLU A 48 21.09 -1.44 -16.24
N ALA A 49 20.56 -1.93 -15.12
CA ALA A 49 21.27 -2.89 -14.24
C ALA A 49 21.36 -4.31 -14.82
N GLY A 50 20.94 -4.53 -16.07
CA GLY A 50 21.05 -5.82 -16.78
C GLY A 50 20.07 -6.89 -16.30
N ARG A 51 18.97 -6.52 -15.63
CA ARG A 51 17.98 -7.47 -15.14
C ARG A 51 17.12 -8.01 -16.27
N ALA A 52 16.96 -9.33 -16.34
CA ALA A 52 16.03 -9.96 -17.27
C ALA A 52 14.59 -9.53 -16.95
N HIS A 53 13.83 -9.19 -17.98
CA HIS A 53 12.45 -8.69 -17.81
C HIS A 53 11.56 -9.14 -18.97
N GLN A 54 10.26 -9.09 -18.70
CA GLN A 54 9.18 -9.25 -19.68
C GLN A 54 8.21 -8.11 -19.53
N THR A 55 7.60 -7.68 -20.62
CA THR A 55 6.56 -6.67 -20.60
C THR A 55 5.21 -7.29 -20.91
N ARG A 56 4.18 -6.91 -20.15
CA ARG A 56 2.80 -7.34 -20.38
C ARG A 56 1.85 -6.16 -20.27
N ASN A 57 0.83 -6.15 -21.13
CA ASN A 57 -0.29 -5.26 -20.96
C ASN A 57 -1.24 -5.81 -19.89
N VAL A 58 -1.44 -5.05 -18.82
CA VAL A 58 -2.33 -5.39 -17.71
C VAL A 58 -3.51 -4.45 -17.66
N THR A 59 -4.63 -4.92 -17.12
CA THR A 59 -5.75 -4.05 -16.80
C THR A 59 -5.41 -3.22 -15.58
N THR A 60 -5.66 -1.91 -15.66
CA THR A 60 -5.55 -0.99 -14.53
C THR A 60 -6.93 -0.66 -13.98
N SER A 61 -7.00 -0.49 -12.68
CA SER A 61 -8.17 0.02 -11.97
C SER A 61 -7.75 1.06 -10.94
N THR A 62 -8.71 1.84 -10.46
CA THR A 62 -8.46 2.77 -9.37
C THR A 62 -8.71 2.11 -8.03
N LEU A 63 -8.07 2.60 -6.98
CA LEU A 63 -8.36 2.16 -5.61
C LEU A 63 -9.83 2.40 -5.25
N SER A 64 -10.42 3.51 -5.71
CA SER A 64 -11.85 3.80 -5.55
C SER A 64 -12.75 2.76 -6.18
N SER A 65 -12.45 2.29 -7.39
CA SER A 65 -13.25 1.27 -8.07
C SER A 65 -13.16 -0.09 -7.37
N VAL A 66 -11.95 -0.47 -6.96
CA VAL A 66 -11.75 -1.70 -6.17
C VAL A 66 -12.50 -1.63 -4.85
N TRP A 67 -12.45 -0.48 -4.16
CA TRP A 67 -13.19 -0.27 -2.92
C TRP A 67 -14.70 -0.44 -3.14
N ALA A 68 -15.27 0.22 -4.14
CA ALA A 68 -16.70 0.15 -4.44
C ALA A 68 -17.18 -1.27 -4.78
N GLN A 69 -16.32 -2.10 -5.37
CA GLN A 69 -16.67 -3.46 -5.77
C GLN A 69 -16.51 -4.49 -4.65
N HIS A 70 -15.55 -4.28 -3.74
CA HIS A 70 -15.11 -5.33 -2.81
C HIS A 70 -15.29 -4.99 -1.33
N VAL A 71 -15.47 -3.71 -0.98
CA VAL A 71 -15.74 -3.29 0.40
C VAL A 71 -17.24 -3.06 0.57
N PRO A 72 -17.94 -3.89 1.36
CA PRO A 72 -19.36 -3.70 1.63
C PRO A 72 -19.66 -2.32 2.23
N PRO A 73 -20.81 -1.70 1.90
CA PRO A 73 -21.22 -0.45 2.50
C PRO A 73 -21.22 -0.52 4.03
N GLY A 74 -20.61 0.47 4.68
CA GLY A 74 -20.51 0.56 6.14
C GLY A 74 -19.45 -0.34 6.79
N GLN A 75 -18.69 -1.11 5.99
CA GLN A 75 -17.58 -1.88 6.53
C GLN A 75 -16.37 -0.97 6.76
N SER A 76 -15.85 -1.00 7.99
CA SER A 76 -14.58 -0.35 8.29
C SER A 76 -13.41 -1.11 7.65
N VAL A 77 -12.50 -0.38 7.01
CA VAL A 77 -11.20 -0.88 6.58
C VAL A 77 -10.16 -0.38 7.58
N HIS A 78 -9.60 -1.29 8.34
CA HIS A 78 -8.70 -0.91 9.44
C HIS A 78 -7.29 -0.61 8.96
N PHE A 79 -6.90 -1.20 7.83
CA PHE A 79 -5.53 -1.13 7.33
C PHE A 79 -5.49 -1.21 5.81
N LEU A 80 -4.71 -0.33 5.19
CA LEU A 80 -4.37 -0.34 3.78
C LEU A 80 -2.84 -0.25 3.65
N LYS A 81 -2.20 -1.24 3.02
CA LYS A 81 -0.79 -1.14 2.62
C LYS A 81 -0.70 -0.88 1.12
N ILE A 82 0.16 0.06 0.74
CA ILE A 82 0.52 0.36 -0.64
C ILE A 82 2.03 0.15 -0.76
N ASP A 83 2.40 -0.74 -1.69
CA ASP A 83 3.77 -1.18 -1.94
C ASP A 83 3.78 -1.67 -3.40
N VAL A 84 4.08 -0.75 -4.31
CA VAL A 84 3.86 -0.94 -5.76
C VAL A 84 5.08 -0.50 -6.58
N GLU A 85 6.25 -0.51 -5.94
CA GLU A 85 7.55 -0.34 -6.58
C GLU A 85 7.63 0.94 -7.45
N GLY A 86 7.31 2.09 -6.85
CA GLY A 86 7.41 3.43 -7.45
C GLY A 86 6.10 4.02 -7.99
N ALA A 87 4.99 3.24 -8.00
CA ALA A 87 3.69 3.74 -8.48
C ALA A 87 2.76 4.21 -7.34
N GLU A 88 3.27 4.45 -6.13
CA GLU A 88 2.49 4.82 -4.93
C GLU A 88 1.64 6.07 -5.15
N SER A 89 2.22 7.10 -5.79
CA SER A 89 1.52 8.34 -6.11
C SER A 89 0.30 8.11 -6.99
N ALA A 90 0.42 7.25 -8.01
CA ALA A 90 -0.68 6.92 -8.91
C ALA A 90 -1.80 6.15 -8.19
N VAL A 91 -1.45 5.22 -7.31
CA VAL A 91 -2.43 4.47 -6.51
C VAL A 91 -3.18 5.40 -5.55
N LEU A 92 -2.46 6.27 -4.84
CA LEU A 92 -3.03 7.24 -3.91
C LEU A 92 -3.95 8.24 -4.61
N SER A 93 -3.55 8.72 -5.81
CA SER A 93 -4.36 9.62 -6.63
C SER A 93 -5.65 8.96 -7.15
N GLY A 94 -5.66 7.64 -7.32
CA GLY A 94 -6.83 6.86 -7.73
C GLY A 94 -7.89 6.64 -6.63
N ASN A 95 -7.74 7.24 -5.45
CA ASN A 95 -8.69 7.10 -4.34
C ASN A 95 -9.49 8.36 -4.07
N ASP A 96 -10.77 8.19 -3.73
CA ASP A 96 -11.60 9.24 -3.12
C ASP A 96 -11.45 9.21 -1.59
N TRP A 97 -10.47 9.94 -1.07
CA TRP A 97 -10.13 9.99 0.34
C TRP A 97 -11.21 10.61 1.24
N ASN A 98 -12.28 11.20 0.68
CA ASN A 98 -13.43 11.64 1.44
C ASN A 98 -14.43 10.51 1.74
N LYS A 99 -14.39 9.43 0.94
CA LYS A 99 -15.32 8.30 1.07
C LYS A 99 -14.62 7.03 1.55
N ASN A 100 -13.49 6.72 0.93
CA ASN A 100 -12.75 5.48 1.14
C ASN A 100 -11.63 5.74 2.13
N ARG A 101 -11.93 5.59 3.42
CA ARG A 101 -11.06 6.02 4.52
C ARG A 101 -10.62 4.84 5.40
N PRO A 102 -9.49 4.19 5.08
CA PRO A 102 -8.87 3.26 6.02
C PRO A 102 -8.46 3.98 7.32
N TRP A 103 -8.50 3.28 8.44
CA TRP A 103 -8.01 3.84 9.71
C TRP A 103 -6.52 4.13 9.67
N ILE A 104 -5.76 3.19 9.09
CA ILE A 104 -4.31 3.29 8.94
C ILE A 104 -3.95 3.06 7.47
N VAL A 105 -3.11 3.93 6.93
CA VAL A 105 -2.50 3.78 5.60
C VAL A 105 -1.00 3.63 5.76
N VAL A 106 -0.44 2.59 5.18
CA VAL A 106 1.00 2.34 5.15
C VAL A 106 1.47 2.39 3.72
N VAL A 107 2.44 3.23 3.43
CA VAL A 107 2.96 3.42 2.08
C VAL A 107 4.48 3.22 2.10
N GLU A 108 4.99 2.47 1.14
CA GLU A 108 6.43 2.45 0.91
C GLU A 108 6.90 3.85 0.51
N ALA A 109 7.99 4.29 1.11
CA ALA A 109 8.42 5.68 1.09
C ALA A 109 9.85 5.86 0.58
N THR A 110 10.41 4.84 -0.06
CA THR A 110 11.74 4.87 -0.64
C THR A 110 11.71 4.51 -2.12
N VAL A 111 12.68 5.01 -2.84
CA VAL A 111 12.93 4.56 -4.22
C VAL A 111 13.29 3.06 -4.18
N PRO A 112 12.71 2.22 -5.03
CA PRO A 112 12.98 0.79 -5.06
C PRO A 112 14.48 0.47 -5.00
N MET A 113 14.86 -0.48 -4.16
CA MET A 113 16.26 -0.90 -3.92
C MET A 113 17.19 0.21 -3.39
N SER A 114 16.65 1.26 -2.79
CA SER A 114 17.39 2.40 -2.28
C SER A 114 16.89 2.82 -0.90
N GLN A 115 17.71 3.57 -0.17
CA GLN A 115 17.30 4.28 1.05
C GLN A 115 16.89 5.74 0.76
N THR A 116 16.80 6.11 -0.52
CA THR A 116 16.40 7.46 -0.91
C THR A 116 14.90 7.61 -0.73
N GLU A 117 14.50 8.59 0.05
CA GLU A 117 13.09 8.88 0.32
C GLU A 117 12.37 9.37 -0.96
N SER A 118 11.15 8.87 -1.21
CA SER A 118 10.31 9.17 -2.38
C SER A 118 8.90 9.66 -2.03
N TYR A 119 8.63 9.97 -0.77
CA TYR A 119 7.28 10.31 -0.29
C TYR A 119 6.82 11.74 -0.60
N ALA A 120 7.73 12.66 -0.93
CA ALA A 120 7.42 14.10 -1.03
C ALA A 120 6.31 14.41 -2.07
N ASP A 121 6.23 13.63 -3.13
CA ASP A 121 5.27 13.84 -4.22
C ASP A 121 3.85 13.40 -3.88
N TRP A 122 3.68 12.42 -3.00
CA TRP A 122 2.39 11.85 -2.67
C TRP A 122 1.91 12.12 -1.23
N GLU A 123 2.78 12.41 -0.29
CA GLU A 123 2.39 12.68 1.10
C GLU A 123 1.35 13.79 1.24
N PRO A 124 1.41 14.89 0.45
CA PRO A 124 0.40 15.93 0.51
C PRO A 124 -1.03 15.44 0.29
N LEU A 125 -1.23 14.37 -0.49
CA LEU A 125 -2.55 13.77 -0.73
C LEU A 125 -3.18 13.24 0.57
N LEU A 126 -2.40 12.56 1.39
CA LEU A 126 -2.86 12.03 2.67
C LEU A 126 -3.05 13.13 3.73
N LEU A 127 -2.11 14.07 3.81
CA LEU A 127 -2.21 15.17 4.77
C LEU A 127 -3.43 16.06 4.50
N GLN A 128 -3.70 16.39 3.23
CA GLN A 128 -4.90 17.15 2.83
C GLN A 128 -6.20 16.38 3.06
N ALA A 129 -6.12 15.05 3.02
CA ALA A 129 -7.23 14.16 3.33
C ALA A 129 -7.43 13.92 4.84
N ASN A 130 -6.84 14.74 5.70
CA ASN A 130 -6.93 14.64 7.15
C ASN A 130 -6.36 13.31 7.73
N TYR A 131 -5.25 12.84 7.16
CA TYR A 131 -4.39 11.85 7.80
C TYR A 131 -3.19 12.54 8.42
N GLN A 132 -2.64 11.95 9.46
CA GLN A 132 -1.43 12.43 10.11
C GLN A 132 -0.37 11.34 10.12
N LEU A 133 0.89 11.72 9.91
CA LEU A 133 2.02 10.81 10.03
C LEU A 133 2.13 10.34 11.49
N ALA A 134 2.07 9.02 11.69
CA ALA A 134 2.18 8.39 12.99
C ALA A 134 3.58 7.82 13.26
N TYR A 135 4.20 7.22 12.23
CA TYR A 135 5.48 6.55 12.35
C TYR A 135 6.17 6.41 10.99
N ALA A 136 7.49 6.35 10.99
CA ALA A 136 8.30 5.98 9.84
C ALA A 136 9.38 5.00 10.30
N ASP A 137 9.51 3.87 9.61
CA ASP A 137 10.47 2.81 9.95
C ASP A 137 11.75 2.82 9.09
N GLY A 138 11.86 3.79 8.18
CA GLY A 138 12.98 3.94 7.25
C GLY A 138 12.70 3.32 5.87
N LEU A 139 11.64 2.53 5.73
CA LEU A 139 11.13 2.00 4.46
C LEU A 139 9.70 2.46 4.21
N ASN A 140 8.85 2.36 5.23
CA ASN A 140 7.44 2.70 5.16
C ASN A 140 7.10 3.92 6.01
N ARG A 141 6.06 4.65 5.62
CA ARG A 141 5.42 5.70 6.41
C ARG A 141 4.00 5.27 6.76
N PHE A 142 3.65 5.44 8.02
CA PHE A 142 2.38 5.03 8.61
C PHE A 142 1.54 6.27 8.89
N TYR A 143 0.35 6.33 8.33
CA TYR A 143 -0.57 7.46 8.52
C TYR A 143 -1.84 6.97 9.20
N VAL A 144 -2.33 7.76 10.16
CA VAL A 144 -3.57 7.49 10.89
C VAL A 144 -4.60 8.55 10.51
N ALA A 145 -5.82 8.12 10.19
CA ALA A 145 -6.93 9.03 9.94
C ALA A 145 -7.23 9.85 11.21
N ASN A 146 -7.49 11.15 11.09
CA ASN A 146 -7.71 12.03 12.23
C ASN A 146 -8.89 11.57 13.10
N GLU A 147 -9.91 10.96 12.52
CA GLU A 147 -11.04 10.36 13.24
C GLU A 147 -10.67 9.12 14.07
N GLN A 148 -9.45 8.60 13.89
CA GLN A 148 -8.90 7.46 14.62
C GLN A 148 -7.65 7.85 15.42
N ALA A 149 -7.51 9.10 15.83
CA ALA A 149 -6.30 9.64 16.49
C ALA A 149 -5.90 8.88 17.76
N ASP A 150 -6.83 8.18 18.42
CA ASP A 150 -6.53 7.31 19.57
C ASP A 150 -5.53 6.19 19.24
N LEU A 151 -5.40 5.80 17.96
CA LEU A 151 -4.44 4.81 17.51
C LEU A 151 -3.00 5.32 17.52
N LEU A 152 -2.77 6.64 17.50
CA LEU A 152 -1.42 7.23 17.48
C LEU A 152 -0.57 6.77 18.65
N ARG A 153 -1.17 6.55 19.81
CA ARG A 153 -0.45 6.06 21.00
C ARG A 153 0.25 4.71 20.77
N ALA A 154 -0.27 3.88 19.85
CA ALA A 154 0.35 2.60 19.52
C ALA A 154 1.62 2.75 18.66
N PHE A 155 1.86 3.93 18.10
CA PHE A 155 3.03 4.24 17.27
C PHE A 155 4.13 5.03 18.01
N LEU A 156 3.97 5.27 19.32
CA LEU A 156 4.96 6.05 20.09
C LEU A 156 6.33 5.40 20.15
N TYR A 157 6.37 4.08 20.05
CA TYR A 157 7.59 3.30 20.13
C TYR A 157 7.62 2.27 19.00
N PRO A 158 8.81 1.90 18.50
CA PRO A 158 8.93 0.78 17.58
C PRO A 158 8.54 -0.52 18.28
N PRO A 159 8.20 -1.59 17.52
CA PRO A 159 7.95 -2.91 18.07
C PRO A 159 9.08 -3.33 19.01
N ASN A 160 8.75 -3.83 20.18
CA ASN A 160 9.71 -4.14 21.22
C ASN A 160 9.29 -5.33 22.10
N PHE A 161 10.15 -5.73 23.03
CA PHE A 161 9.93 -6.89 23.87
C PHE A 161 8.58 -6.87 24.63
N PHE A 162 8.09 -5.70 25.01
CA PHE A 162 6.84 -5.59 25.78
C PHE A 162 5.57 -5.79 24.95
N ASP A 163 5.68 -5.83 23.63
CA ASP A 163 4.54 -6.08 22.74
C ASP A 163 4.11 -7.55 22.74
N HIS A 164 4.89 -8.43 23.39
CA HIS A 164 4.64 -9.87 23.51
C HIS A 164 4.37 -10.59 22.17
N PHE A 165 4.93 -10.05 21.08
CA PHE A 165 4.81 -10.70 19.77
C PHE A 165 5.55 -12.04 19.75
N LYS A 166 5.00 -12.99 19.02
CA LYS A 166 5.65 -14.28 18.77
C LYS A 166 6.06 -14.36 17.31
N LEU A 167 7.32 -14.71 17.09
CA LEU A 167 7.75 -15.12 15.76
C LEU A 167 7.10 -16.46 15.43
N PHE A 168 6.56 -16.61 14.23
CA PHE A 168 6.18 -17.91 13.73
C PHE A 168 7.45 -18.66 13.37
N ASP A 169 7.72 -19.73 14.09
CA ASP A 169 8.74 -20.69 13.69
C ASP A 169 8.24 -21.43 12.45
N HIS A 170 9.05 -21.44 11.39
CA HIS A 170 8.81 -22.16 10.15
C HIS A 170 9.18 -23.62 10.28
#